data_c9c7666c85965bdfb889bc9ce741a918
#
_entry.id   c9c7666c85965bdfb889bc9ce741a918
#
_cell.length_a   1.000
_cell.length_b   1.000
_cell.length_c   1.000
_cell.angle_alpha   90.00
_cell.angle_beta   90.00
_cell.angle_gamma   90.00
#
_symmetry.space_group_name_H-M   'P 1'
#
loop_
_entity.id
_entity.type
_entity.pdbx_description
1 polymer ?
#
loop_
_entity_poly.entity_id
_entity_poly.type
_entity_poly.pdbx_seq_one_letter_code
_entity_poly.pdbx_strand_id
1 'polypeptide(L)'
;DSINLNKISNGKMPFFERGGDEFLKKNKKRLFITQNKEDLKDVKILIVCIGTPVKKSKPDLEFFFKLFKEIKPYITPDKLLVIRSSIYPGTINEIQKYLGKKFKNISYCPERVVQGNSIIELPKLPQIVSGLNPKSIKLSKNLFKMICKKIIITSVLEAELIKLFSNAWRYINFSIANQFHDICENFS
;
A
#
# COMPACT_ATOMS: atom_id res chain seq x y z
N ASP A 1 4.58 -7.90 14.19
CA ASP A 1 5.31 -9.16 14.00
C ASP A 1 6.78 -8.95 14.38
N SER A 2 7.16 -9.41 15.58
CA SER A 2 8.51 -9.24 16.15
C SER A 2 9.61 -9.91 15.32
N ILE A 3 9.29 -11.05 14.67
CA ILE A 3 10.24 -11.79 13.83
C ILE A 3 10.66 -10.97 12.61
N ASN A 4 9.71 -10.38 11.91
CA ASN A 4 9.98 -9.55 10.73
C ASN A 4 10.70 -8.25 11.10
N LEU A 5 10.33 -7.62 12.22
CA LEU A 5 11.04 -6.44 12.72
C LEU A 5 12.49 -6.74 13.04
N ASN A 6 12.77 -7.88 13.69
CA ASN A 6 14.14 -8.29 13.99
C ASN A 6 14.96 -8.55 12.71
N LYS A 7 14.37 -9.18 11.68
CA LYS A 7 15.05 -9.34 10.38
C LYS A 7 15.42 -7.99 9.78
N ILE A 8 14.45 -7.05 9.72
CA ILE A 8 14.68 -5.73 9.12
C ILE A 8 15.73 -4.94 9.91
N SER A 9 15.70 -4.98 11.25
CA SER A 9 16.70 -4.35 12.11
C SER A 9 18.11 -4.88 11.85
N ASN A 10 18.23 -6.14 11.44
CA ASN A 10 19.48 -6.79 11.05
C ASN A 10 19.84 -6.61 9.56
N GLY A 11 19.10 -5.76 8.84
CA GLY A 11 19.35 -5.47 7.43
C GLY A 11 19.00 -6.63 6.49
N LYS A 12 18.06 -7.49 6.89
CA LYS A 12 17.54 -8.61 6.09
C LYS A 12 16.07 -8.41 5.76
N MET A 13 15.71 -8.65 4.52
CA MET A 13 14.30 -8.62 4.10
C MET A 13 13.54 -9.81 4.74
N PRO A 14 12.30 -9.60 5.20
CA PRO A 14 11.47 -10.68 5.74
C PRO A 14 10.93 -11.64 4.67
N PHE A 15 11.02 -11.25 3.39
CA PHE A 15 10.61 -12.02 2.21
C PHE A 15 11.61 -11.77 1.07
N PHE A 16 11.54 -12.57 0.00
CA PHE A 16 12.42 -12.38 -1.15
C PHE A 16 12.09 -11.05 -1.86
N GLU A 17 13.13 -10.21 -2.02
CA GLU A 17 13.09 -8.97 -2.79
C GLU A 17 14.48 -8.73 -3.38
N ARG A 18 14.57 -8.65 -4.72
CA ARG A 18 15.84 -8.48 -5.43
C ARG A 18 16.51 -7.16 -5.03
N GLY A 19 17.72 -7.23 -4.46
CA GLY A 19 18.46 -6.06 -3.96
C GLY A 19 17.93 -5.51 -2.64
N GLY A 20 16.97 -6.19 -1.99
CA GLY A 20 16.32 -5.70 -0.77
C GLY A 20 17.27 -5.61 0.42
N ASP A 21 18.09 -6.64 0.63
CA ASP A 21 19.03 -6.67 1.75
C ASP A 21 20.09 -5.57 1.62
N GLU A 22 20.64 -5.35 0.42
CA GLU A 22 21.58 -4.26 0.16
C GLU A 22 20.92 -2.90 0.37
N PHE A 23 19.69 -2.74 -0.10
CA PHE A 23 18.92 -1.50 0.10
C PHE A 23 18.68 -1.20 1.57
N LEU A 24 18.30 -2.19 2.37
CA LEU A 24 18.13 -2.05 3.81
C LEU A 24 19.44 -1.71 4.52
N LYS A 25 20.52 -2.41 4.21
CA LYS A 25 21.84 -2.15 4.80
C LYS A 25 22.32 -0.73 4.51
N LYS A 26 22.19 -0.29 3.26
CA LYS A 26 22.56 1.07 2.82
C LYS A 26 21.79 2.17 3.55
N ASN A 27 20.51 1.92 3.86
CA ASN A 27 19.63 2.89 4.47
C ASN A 27 19.42 2.69 5.98
N LYS A 28 20.12 1.76 6.61
CA LYS A 28 19.91 1.38 8.03
C LYS A 28 19.88 2.57 8.97
N LYS A 29 20.78 3.54 8.79
CA LYS A 29 20.89 4.76 9.64
C LYS A 29 19.67 5.71 9.49
N ARG A 30 18.86 5.55 8.44
CA ARG A 30 17.65 6.35 8.18
C ARG A 30 16.37 5.67 8.62
N LEU A 31 16.47 4.42 9.07
CA LEU A 31 15.32 3.62 9.47
C LEU A 31 15.22 3.62 10.99
N PHE A 32 14.09 4.10 11.48
CA PHE A 32 13.67 3.93 12.86
C PHE A 32 12.54 2.90 12.89
N ILE A 33 12.78 1.78 13.58
CA ILE A 33 11.87 0.64 13.60
C ILE A 33 11.32 0.51 15.01
N THR A 34 10.01 0.61 15.15
CA THR A 34 9.33 0.59 16.44
C THR A 34 8.03 -0.19 16.41
N GLN A 35 7.57 -0.65 17.56
CA GLN A 35 6.22 -1.16 17.81
C GLN A 35 5.39 -0.18 18.66
N ASN A 36 6.03 0.89 19.14
CA ASN A 36 5.36 1.89 19.94
C ASN A 36 4.51 2.80 19.05
N LYS A 37 3.20 2.76 19.24
CA LYS A 37 2.25 3.59 18.49
C LYS A 37 2.34 5.08 18.81
N GLU A 38 2.91 5.44 19.95
CA GLU A 38 3.12 6.83 20.35
C GLU A 38 4.02 7.58 19.37
N ASP A 39 4.98 6.87 18.74
CA ASP A 39 5.88 7.45 17.75
C ASP A 39 5.12 8.00 16.52
N LEU A 40 3.86 7.61 16.34
CA LEU A 40 2.98 8.17 15.30
C LEU A 40 2.61 9.64 15.56
N LYS A 41 2.79 10.14 16.79
CA LYS A 41 2.51 11.53 17.12
C LYS A 41 3.46 12.49 16.38
N ASP A 42 4.69 12.07 16.11
CA ASP A 42 5.75 12.92 15.55
C ASP A 42 5.87 12.83 14.02
N VAL A 43 5.17 11.87 13.38
CA VAL A 43 5.22 11.74 11.92
C VAL A 43 4.27 12.71 11.23
N LYS A 44 4.69 13.26 10.09
CA LYS A 44 3.87 14.14 9.23
C LYS A 44 3.05 13.36 8.21
N ILE A 45 3.56 12.22 7.79
CA ILE A 45 2.95 11.34 6.78
C ILE A 45 2.87 9.93 7.35
N LEU A 46 1.68 9.37 7.36
CA LEU A 46 1.44 7.99 7.74
C LEU A 46 1.04 7.19 6.51
N ILE A 47 1.83 6.17 6.17
CA ILE A 47 1.55 5.28 5.05
C ILE A 47 1.08 3.92 5.60
N VAL A 48 -0.13 3.51 5.20
CA VAL A 48 -0.73 2.26 5.63
C VAL A 48 -0.62 1.22 4.53
N CYS A 49 0.13 0.13 4.79
CA CYS A 49 0.43 -0.96 3.87
C CYS A 49 0.12 -2.33 4.48
N ILE A 50 -1.00 -2.47 5.17
CA ILE A 50 -1.38 -3.74 5.78
C ILE A 50 -2.12 -4.66 4.81
N GLY A 51 -2.03 -5.97 5.02
CA GLY A 51 -2.81 -6.94 4.27
C GLY A 51 -4.32 -6.81 4.55
N THR A 52 -5.12 -7.03 3.53
CA THR A 52 -6.59 -7.02 3.60
C THR A 52 -7.10 -8.38 3.16
N PRO A 53 -7.20 -9.36 4.07
CA PRO A 53 -7.62 -10.71 3.71
C PRO A 53 -9.07 -10.74 3.23
N VAL A 54 -9.37 -11.75 2.40
CA VAL A 54 -10.73 -12.06 1.96
C VAL A 54 -11.23 -13.23 2.79
N LYS A 55 -12.38 -13.09 3.44
CA LYS A 55 -13.08 -14.16 4.16
C LYS A 55 -14.43 -14.45 3.48
N LYS A 56 -14.70 -15.73 3.17
CA LYS A 56 -15.96 -16.15 2.55
C LYS A 56 -16.34 -15.31 1.32
N SER A 57 -15.39 -15.07 0.43
CA SER A 57 -15.53 -14.24 -0.79
C SER A 57 -15.93 -12.77 -0.54
N LYS A 58 -15.83 -12.31 0.69
CA LYS A 58 -16.05 -10.89 1.06
C LYS A 58 -14.79 -10.30 1.64
N PRO A 59 -14.56 -8.98 1.47
CA PRO A 59 -13.43 -8.30 2.09
C PRO A 59 -13.55 -8.34 3.61
N ASP A 60 -12.48 -8.71 4.29
CA ASP A 60 -12.39 -8.56 5.73
C ASP A 60 -11.77 -7.19 6.07
N LEU A 61 -12.63 -6.18 6.17
CA LEU A 61 -12.22 -4.85 6.60
C LEU A 61 -12.18 -4.71 8.13
N GLU A 62 -12.62 -5.72 8.89
CA GLU A 62 -12.63 -5.67 10.35
C GLU A 62 -11.21 -5.46 10.89
N PHE A 63 -10.25 -6.25 10.42
CA PHE A 63 -8.84 -6.10 10.78
C PHE A 63 -8.30 -4.71 10.40
N PHE A 64 -8.73 -4.19 9.27
CA PHE A 64 -8.32 -2.87 8.80
C PHE A 64 -8.85 -1.76 9.72
N PHE A 65 -10.14 -1.80 10.08
CA PHE A 65 -10.72 -0.84 11.02
C PHE A 65 -10.22 -1.00 12.46
N LYS A 66 -9.83 -2.22 12.87
CA LYS A 66 -9.15 -2.44 14.14
C LYS A 66 -7.85 -1.63 14.22
N LEU A 67 -7.04 -1.62 13.15
CA LEU A 67 -5.86 -0.76 13.08
C LEU A 67 -6.22 0.71 13.32
N PHE A 68 -7.26 1.24 12.63
CA PHE A 68 -7.65 2.64 12.80
C PHE A 68 -8.15 2.94 14.23
N LYS A 69 -8.82 2.01 14.87
CA LYS A 69 -9.20 2.12 16.29
C LYS A 69 -7.97 2.29 17.17
N GLU A 70 -6.91 1.52 16.89
CA GLU A 70 -5.68 1.53 17.68
C GLU A 70 -4.82 2.78 17.44
N ILE A 71 -4.75 3.29 16.19
CA ILE A 71 -3.87 4.42 15.86
C ILE A 71 -4.56 5.79 15.97
N LYS A 72 -5.89 5.85 15.98
CA LYS A 72 -6.66 7.10 16.03
C LYS A 72 -6.25 8.06 17.15
N PRO A 73 -5.87 7.60 18.37
CA PRO A 73 -5.40 8.48 19.43
C PRO A 73 -4.07 9.20 19.11
N TYR A 74 -3.28 8.67 18.20
CA TYR A 74 -1.92 9.13 17.89
C TYR A 74 -1.84 9.93 16.59
N ILE A 75 -2.92 10.01 15.82
CA ILE A 75 -2.95 10.74 14.55
C ILE A 75 -3.81 11.99 14.67
N THR A 76 -3.39 13.05 14.01
CA THR A 76 -4.07 14.34 13.98
C THR A 76 -4.56 14.70 12.56
N PRO A 77 -5.59 15.56 12.40
CA PRO A 77 -6.17 15.88 11.09
C PRO A 77 -5.23 16.63 10.12
N ASP A 78 -4.15 17.21 10.61
CA ASP A 78 -3.15 17.90 9.80
C ASP A 78 -2.20 16.94 9.09
N LYS A 79 -2.02 15.72 9.62
CA LYS A 79 -1.18 14.69 9.03
C LYS A 79 -1.76 14.20 7.69
N LEU A 80 -0.86 13.81 6.79
CA LEU A 80 -1.27 13.10 5.58
C LEU A 80 -1.38 11.61 5.87
N LEU A 81 -2.55 11.04 5.64
CA LEU A 81 -2.80 9.60 5.69
C LEU A 81 -2.83 9.06 4.26
N VAL A 82 -1.87 8.20 3.92
CA VAL A 82 -1.78 7.54 2.62
C VAL A 82 -2.12 6.07 2.77
N ILE A 83 -3.17 5.62 2.12
CA ILE A 83 -3.55 4.21 2.08
C ILE A 83 -2.95 3.58 0.82
N ARG A 84 -2.20 2.48 1.00
CA ARG A 84 -1.62 1.68 -0.10
C ARG A 84 -2.15 0.25 -0.14
N SER A 85 -2.78 -0.21 0.93
CA SER A 85 -3.43 -1.52 1.01
C SER A 85 -4.48 -1.70 -0.10
N SER A 86 -4.70 -2.94 -0.53
CA SER A 86 -5.82 -3.24 -1.45
C SER A 86 -7.14 -3.11 -0.69
N ILE A 87 -7.98 -2.20 -1.13
CA ILE A 87 -9.26 -1.90 -0.50
C ILE A 87 -10.39 -1.93 -1.54
N TYR A 88 -11.63 -1.95 -1.07
CA TYR A 88 -12.83 -1.96 -1.92
C TYR A 88 -13.30 -0.55 -2.24
N PRO A 89 -14.07 -0.38 -3.33
CA PRO A 89 -14.68 0.89 -3.67
C PRO A 89 -15.52 1.45 -2.51
N GLY A 90 -15.25 2.72 -2.15
CA GLY A 90 -15.91 3.39 -1.05
C GLY A 90 -15.17 3.33 0.30
N THR A 91 -14.17 2.46 0.45
CA THR A 91 -13.45 2.28 1.73
C THR A 91 -12.78 3.56 2.23
N ILE A 92 -12.24 4.40 1.36
CA ILE A 92 -11.62 5.68 1.78
C ILE A 92 -12.64 6.61 2.44
N ASN A 93 -13.86 6.65 1.93
CA ASN A 93 -14.94 7.44 2.53
C ASN A 93 -15.36 6.87 3.88
N GLU A 94 -15.37 5.54 4.03
CA GLU A 94 -15.65 4.89 5.32
C GLU A 94 -14.55 5.18 6.34
N ILE A 95 -13.27 5.17 5.94
CA ILE A 95 -12.15 5.57 6.80
C ILE A 95 -12.33 7.00 7.28
N GLN A 96 -12.67 7.94 6.38
CA GLN A 96 -12.92 9.33 6.77
C GLN A 96 -14.08 9.44 7.75
N LYS A 97 -15.18 8.74 7.48
CA LYS A 97 -16.35 8.71 8.38
C LYS A 97 -15.96 8.19 9.76
N TYR A 98 -15.18 7.11 9.83
CA TYR A 98 -14.70 6.50 11.07
C TYR A 98 -13.77 7.41 11.86
N LEU A 99 -12.81 8.05 11.21
CA LEU A 99 -11.88 8.98 11.84
C LEU A 99 -12.56 10.29 12.27
N GLY A 100 -13.57 10.72 11.50
CA GLY A 100 -14.33 11.94 11.68
C GLY A 100 -14.09 12.96 10.55
N LYS A 101 -15.07 13.80 10.26
CA LYS A 101 -15.08 14.75 9.12
C LYS A 101 -13.89 15.73 9.11
N LYS A 102 -13.23 15.96 10.23
CA LYS A 102 -12.02 16.79 10.32
C LYS A 102 -10.80 16.17 9.64
N PHE A 103 -10.75 14.83 9.50
CA PHE A 103 -9.68 14.13 8.80
C PHE A 103 -9.90 14.19 7.28
N LYS A 104 -9.43 15.27 6.66
CA LYS A 104 -9.59 15.52 5.22
C LYS A 104 -8.34 15.16 4.40
N ASN A 105 -7.16 15.07 5.05
CA ASN A 105 -5.90 14.79 4.37
C ASN A 105 -5.69 13.28 4.22
N ILE A 106 -6.62 12.61 3.54
CA ILE A 106 -6.55 11.18 3.25
C ILE A 106 -6.36 11.00 1.74
N SER A 107 -5.41 10.17 1.37
CA SER A 107 -5.10 9.79 -0.01
C SER A 107 -5.12 8.29 -0.18
N TYR A 108 -5.56 7.85 -1.36
CA TYR A 108 -5.40 6.47 -1.80
C TYR A 108 -4.39 6.42 -2.94
N CYS A 109 -3.30 5.70 -2.69
CA CYS A 109 -2.19 5.57 -3.62
C CYS A 109 -1.80 4.08 -3.72
N PRO A 110 -2.58 3.26 -4.46
CA PRO A 110 -2.44 1.82 -4.47
C PRO A 110 -1.05 1.36 -4.92
N GLU A 111 -0.55 0.29 -4.30
CA GLU A 111 0.66 -0.38 -4.72
C GLU A 111 0.35 -1.34 -5.88
N ARG A 112 1.20 -1.29 -6.93
CA ARG A 112 1.01 -2.07 -8.16
C ARG A 112 2.21 -2.93 -8.55
N VAL A 113 3.30 -2.87 -7.79
CA VAL A 113 4.51 -3.66 -8.05
C VAL A 113 4.28 -5.16 -7.86
N VAL A 114 5.12 -5.96 -8.48
CA VAL A 114 5.19 -7.41 -8.26
C VAL A 114 6.16 -7.69 -7.12
N GLN A 115 5.76 -8.55 -6.19
CA GLN A 115 6.64 -9.01 -5.11
C GLN A 115 7.90 -9.64 -5.68
N GLY A 116 9.05 -9.28 -5.10
CA GLY A 116 10.36 -9.74 -5.57
C GLY A 116 11.06 -8.79 -6.53
N ASN A 117 10.34 -7.80 -7.11
CA ASN A 117 10.89 -6.80 -8.04
C ASN A 117 10.51 -5.36 -7.68
N SER A 118 10.01 -5.11 -6.48
CA SER A 118 9.45 -3.82 -6.07
C SER A 118 10.44 -2.67 -6.19
N ILE A 119 11.70 -2.88 -5.80
CA ILE A 119 12.75 -1.86 -5.87
C ILE A 119 13.02 -1.42 -7.31
N ILE A 120 12.92 -2.35 -8.27
CA ILE A 120 13.16 -2.09 -9.69
C ILE A 120 11.94 -1.46 -10.35
N GLU A 121 10.74 -1.92 -9.99
CA GLU A 121 9.48 -1.51 -10.63
C GLU A 121 8.95 -0.18 -10.11
N LEU A 122 9.09 0.07 -8.80
CA LEU A 122 8.50 1.25 -8.16
C LEU A 122 8.90 2.59 -8.84
N PRO A 123 10.16 2.80 -9.27
CA PRO A 123 10.52 4.01 -10.00
C PRO A 123 10.00 4.08 -11.45
N LYS A 124 9.69 2.93 -12.06
CA LYS A 124 9.31 2.81 -13.47
C LYS A 124 7.81 2.86 -13.70
N LEU A 125 7.04 2.26 -12.80
CA LEU A 125 5.59 2.21 -12.91
C LEU A 125 4.96 3.58 -12.63
N PRO A 126 3.96 3.99 -13.42
CA PRO A 126 3.19 5.19 -13.08
C PRO A 126 2.49 5.02 -11.72
N GLN A 127 2.71 5.95 -10.81
CA GLN A 127 2.03 5.94 -9.52
C GLN A 127 0.65 6.58 -9.64
N ILE A 128 -0.38 5.86 -9.24
CA ILE A 128 -1.73 6.39 -9.08
C ILE A 128 -1.80 7.19 -7.78
N VAL A 129 -2.31 8.40 -7.85
CA VAL A 129 -2.51 9.29 -6.71
C VAL A 129 -3.95 9.80 -6.72
N SER A 130 -4.65 9.60 -5.64
CA SER A 130 -5.97 10.18 -5.40
C SER A 130 -6.07 10.72 -3.98
N GLY A 131 -7.10 11.50 -3.68
CA GLY A 131 -7.29 12.02 -2.34
C GLY A 131 -8.61 12.72 -2.15
N LEU A 132 -9.02 12.88 -0.91
CA LEU A 132 -10.32 13.48 -0.56
C LEU A 132 -10.37 15.00 -0.76
N ASN A 133 -9.21 15.65 -0.91
CA ASN A 133 -9.13 17.08 -1.18
C ASN A 133 -7.85 17.45 -1.97
N PRO A 134 -7.77 18.65 -2.55
CA PRO A 134 -6.61 19.10 -3.32
C PRO A 134 -5.29 19.09 -2.53
N LYS A 135 -5.34 19.35 -1.21
CA LYS A 135 -4.16 19.35 -0.34
C LYS A 135 -3.58 17.93 -0.21
N SER A 136 -4.42 16.92 0.05
CA SER A 136 -3.98 15.53 0.15
C SER A 136 -3.39 15.03 -1.18
N ILE A 137 -4.00 15.37 -2.32
CA ILE A 137 -3.48 15.06 -3.65
C ILE A 137 -2.10 15.70 -3.86
N LYS A 138 -1.96 17.00 -3.57
CA LYS A 138 -0.70 17.74 -3.71
C LYS A 138 0.41 17.13 -2.85
N LEU A 139 0.12 16.83 -1.59
CA LEU A 139 1.10 16.25 -0.67
C LEU A 139 1.53 14.85 -1.12
N SER A 140 0.59 13.99 -1.51
CA SER A 140 0.89 12.65 -2.03
C SER A 140 1.65 12.69 -3.36
N LYS A 141 1.26 13.59 -4.27
CA LYS A 141 2.01 13.83 -5.51
C LYS A 141 3.47 14.19 -5.22
N ASN A 142 3.72 15.10 -4.28
CA ASN A 142 5.09 15.50 -3.91
C ASN A 142 5.86 14.34 -3.29
N LEU A 143 5.23 13.55 -2.41
CA LEU A 143 5.82 12.36 -1.82
C LEU A 143 6.28 11.37 -2.90
N PHE A 144 5.40 11.00 -3.82
CA PHE A 144 5.70 9.98 -4.82
C PHE A 144 6.56 10.47 -5.99
N LYS A 145 6.62 11.77 -6.26
CA LYS A 145 7.59 12.34 -7.22
C LYS A 145 9.05 12.09 -6.84
N MET A 146 9.35 11.86 -5.56
CA MET A 146 10.69 11.50 -5.11
C MET A 146 11.10 10.08 -5.54
N ILE A 147 10.14 9.23 -5.90
CA ILE A 147 10.36 7.82 -6.20
C ILE A 147 10.02 7.51 -7.66
N CYS A 148 8.90 8.03 -8.16
CA CYS A 148 8.32 7.66 -9.45
C CYS A 148 8.42 8.82 -10.45
N LYS A 149 8.81 8.50 -11.69
CA LYS A 149 8.89 9.50 -12.79
C LYS A 149 7.52 9.99 -13.24
N LYS A 150 6.50 9.11 -13.27
CA LYS A 150 5.17 9.40 -13.77
C LYS A 150 4.12 9.29 -12.66
N ILE A 151 3.32 10.33 -12.49
CA ILE A 151 2.18 10.37 -11.56
C ILE A 151 0.90 10.53 -12.37
N ILE A 152 -0.09 9.70 -12.06
CA ILE A 152 -1.45 9.79 -12.61
C ILE A 152 -2.38 10.18 -11.48
N ILE A 153 -3.04 11.33 -11.63
CA ILE A 153 -4.03 11.80 -10.66
C ILE A 153 -5.41 11.35 -11.13
N THR A 154 -6.20 10.81 -10.22
CA THR A 154 -7.55 10.33 -10.51
C THR A 154 -8.47 10.54 -9.30
N SER A 155 -9.74 10.27 -9.42
CA SER A 155 -10.66 10.25 -8.29
C SER A 155 -10.37 9.07 -7.35
N VAL A 156 -10.83 9.15 -6.11
CA VAL A 156 -10.64 8.09 -5.12
C VAL A 156 -11.29 6.78 -5.60
N LEU A 157 -12.51 6.85 -6.09
CA LEU A 157 -13.24 5.67 -6.58
C LEU A 157 -12.54 5.01 -7.77
N GLU A 158 -12.06 5.79 -8.73
CA GLU A 158 -11.28 5.26 -9.86
C GLU A 158 -10.00 4.58 -9.37
N ALA A 159 -9.27 5.17 -8.41
CA ALA A 159 -8.05 4.57 -7.87
C ALA A 159 -8.33 3.22 -7.18
N GLU A 160 -9.44 3.12 -6.42
CA GLU A 160 -9.90 1.88 -5.79
C GLU A 160 -10.22 0.81 -6.85
N LEU A 161 -10.94 1.17 -7.90
CA LEU A 161 -11.28 0.26 -9.02
C LEU A 161 -10.05 -0.15 -9.84
N ILE A 162 -9.14 0.79 -10.16
CA ILE A 162 -7.91 0.50 -10.90
C ILE A 162 -7.09 -0.60 -10.20
N LYS A 163 -6.99 -0.55 -8.87
CA LYS A 163 -6.25 -1.58 -8.13
C LYS A 163 -6.89 -2.96 -8.27
N LEU A 164 -8.21 -3.04 -8.12
CA LEU A 164 -8.95 -4.30 -8.23
C LEU A 164 -8.89 -4.85 -9.65
N PHE A 165 -9.11 -4.01 -10.66
CA PHE A 165 -9.05 -4.42 -12.06
C PHE A 165 -7.63 -4.87 -12.48
N SER A 166 -6.59 -4.19 -11.98
CA SER A 166 -5.21 -4.62 -12.23
C SER A 166 -4.91 -6.00 -11.65
N ASN A 167 -5.45 -6.31 -10.47
CA ASN A 167 -5.32 -7.62 -9.86
C ASN A 167 -6.14 -8.67 -10.63
N ALA A 168 -7.40 -8.39 -10.94
CA ALA A 168 -8.26 -9.30 -11.70
C ALA A 168 -7.65 -9.64 -13.08
N TRP A 169 -7.16 -8.65 -13.80
CA TRP A 169 -6.48 -8.83 -15.07
C TRP A 169 -5.26 -9.76 -14.96
N ARG A 170 -4.47 -9.61 -13.91
CA ARG A 170 -3.32 -10.49 -13.66
C ARG A 170 -3.76 -11.94 -13.43
N TYR A 171 -4.81 -12.17 -12.66
CA TYR A 171 -5.33 -13.52 -12.42
C TYR A 171 -5.89 -14.15 -13.69
N ILE A 172 -6.61 -13.40 -14.52
CA ILE A 172 -7.11 -13.87 -15.82
C ILE A 172 -5.95 -14.32 -16.70
N ASN A 173 -4.89 -13.51 -16.82
CA ASN A 173 -3.72 -13.87 -17.63
C ASN A 173 -3.02 -15.13 -17.10
N PHE A 174 -2.88 -15.29 -15.78
CA PHE A 174 -2.32 -16.51 -15.20
C PHE A 174 -3.19 -17.73 -15.46
N SER A 175 -4.50 -17.60 -15.35
CA SER A 175 -5.44 -18.69 -15.65
C SER A 175 -5.32 -19.13 -17.10
N ILE A 176 -5.28 -18.19 -18.04
CA ILE A 176 -5.11 -18.49 -19.49
C ILE A 176 -3.77 -19.18 -19.75
N ALA A 177 -2.67 -18.66 -19.16
CA ALA A 177 -1.33 -19.24 -19.33
C ALA A 177 -1.26 -20.68 -18.78
N ASN A 178 -1.88 -20.94 -17.62
CA ASN A 178 -1.96 -22.29 -17.06
C ASN A 178 -2.77 -23.23 -17.97
N GLN A 179 -3.90 -22.79 -18.50
CA GLN A 179 -4.69 -23.60 -19.44
C GLN A 179 -3.92 -23.94 -20.71
N PHE A 180 -3.14 -22.98 -21.25
CA PHE A 180 -2.28 -23.25 -22.41
C PHE A 180 -1.18 -24.27 -22.08
N HIS A 181 -0.58 -24.15 -20.89
CA HIS A 181 0.39 -25.14 -20.40
C HIS A 181 -0.22 -26.54 -20.33
N ASP A 182 -1.38 -26.68 -19.67
CA ASP A 182 -2.09 -27.96 -19.53
C ASP A 182 -2.43 -28.58 -20.89
N ILE A 183 -2.83 -27.75 -21.88
CA ILE A 183 -3.08 -28.23 -23.26
C ILE A 183 -1.78 -28.77 -23.86
N CYS A 184 -0.66 -28.02 -23.77
CA CYS A 184 0.61 -28.47 -24.32
C CYS A 184 1.11 -29.77 -23.71
N GLU A 185 1.00 -29.94 -22.39
CA GLU A 185 1.36 -31.17 -21.70
C GLU A 185 0.54 -32.40 -22.14
N ASN A 186 -0.72 -32.18 -22.54
CA ASN A 186 -1.57 -33.26 -23.04
C ASN A 186 -1.21 -33.72 -24.46
N PHE A 187 -0.39 -32.97 -25.21
CA PHE A 187 0.11 -33.32 -26.54
C PHE A 187 1.57 -33.77 -26.56
N SER A 188 2.23 -33.84 -25.40
CA SER A 188 3.61 -34.30 -25.20
C SER A 188 3.66 -35.76 -24.79
#